data_1a5ede50c1b054b0681f47b3a525794c
#
_entry.id   1a5ede50c1b054b0681f47b3a525794c
#
_cell.length_a   1.000
_cell.length_b   1.000
_cell.length_c   1.000
_cell.angle_alpha   90.00
_cell.angle_beta   90.00
_cell.angle_gamma   90.00
#
_symmetry.space_group_name_H-M   'P 1'
#
loop_
_entity.id
_entity.type
_entity.pdbx_description
1 polymer ?
#
loop_
_entity_poly.entity_id
_entity_poly.type
_entity_poly.pdbx_seq_one_letter_code
_entity_poly.pdbx_strand_id
1 'polypeptide(L)'
;LDTSVPQAFLEELIKKLSIIAPLDHAKHVIEETFEKEYAVSQGRSYFNDGRFWECHEVLEGVWKQIDGDEKKLVNGLILVAAGLVHYQKDEDDTCISIFNRALDKLETSNGMYHKIDVDRVKLLVQDMIKTREISTFEI
;
A
#
# COMPACT_ATOMS: atom_id res chain seq x y z
N LEU A 1 -6.88 -10.99 13.70
CA LEU A 1 -7.75 -10.49 12.63
C LEU A 1 -8.82 -11.51 12.29
N ASP A 2 -10.06 -11.06 12.29
CA ASP A 2 -11.18 -11.89 11.91
C ASP A 2 -11.32 -11.91 10.39
N THR A 3 -10.99 -13.03 9.76
CA THR A 3 -11.05 -13.18 8.31
C THR A 3 -12.43 -13.57 7.81
N SER A 4 -13.38 -13.90 8.71
CA SER A 4 -14.73 -14.30 8.32
C SER A 4 -15.57 -13.14 7.79
N VAL A 5 -15.34 -11.93 8.28
CA VAL A 5 -16.08 -10.73 7.86
C VAL A 5 -15.88 -10.43 6.37
N PRO A 6 -14.65 -10.38 5.83
CA PRO A 6 -14.45 -10.20 4.40
C PRO A 6 -15.11 -11.28 3.55
N GLN A 7 -15.07 -12.53 4.02
CA GLN A 7 -15.67 -13.66 3.31
C GLN A 7 -17.20 -13.51 3.20
N ALA A 8 -17.87 -13.18 4.29
CA ALA A 8 -19.32 -12.98 4.30
C ALA A 8 -19.76 -11.83 3.40
N PHE A 9 -19.02 -10.73 3.43
CA PHE A 9 -19.28 -9.58 2.57
C PHE A 9 -19.14 -9.93 1.09
N LEU A 10 -18.10 -10.68 0.74
CA LEU A 10 -17.84 -11.13 -0.62
C LEU A 10 -18.98 -11.99 -1.15
N GLU A 11 -19.48 -12.93 -0.38
CA GLU A 11 -20.59 -13.79 -0.76
C GLU A 11 -21.85 -12.99 -1.07
N GLU A 12 -22.15 -11.98 -0.28
CA GLU A 12 -23.30 -11.12 -0.49
C GLU A 12 -23.18 -10.32 -1.79
N LEU A 13 -22.00 -9.79 -2.10
CA LEU A 13 -21.74 -9.06 -3.34
C LEU A 13 -21.87 -9.96 -4.56
N ILE A 14 -21.39 -11.20 -4.49
CA ILE A 14 -21.49 -12.17 -5.58
C ILE A 14 -22.96 -12.44 -5.93
N LYS A 15 -23.81 -12.57 -4.92
CA LYS A 15 -25.25 -12.78 -5.15
C LYS A 15 -25.88 -11.64 -5.94
N LYS A 16 -25.47 -10.40 -5.66
CA LYS A 16 -25.99 -9.23 -6.38
C LYS A 16 -25.49 -9.18 -7.81
N LEU A 17 -24.23 -9.51 -8.04
CA LEU A 17 -23.61 -9.45 -9.36
C LEU A 17 -24.03 -10.59 -10.27
N SER A 18 -24.42 -11.73 -9.74
CA SER A 18 -24.84 -12.88 -10.53
C SER A 18 -26.11 -12.62 -11.36
N ILE A 19 -26.81 -11.53 -11.07
CA ILE A 19 -28.01 -11.11 -11.84
C ILE A 19 -27.61 -10.52 -13.20
N ILE A 20 -26.41 -9.93 -13.30
CA ILE A 20 -25.94 -9.18 -14.46
C ILE A 20 -24.73 -9.78 -15.17
N ALA A 21 -24.12 -10.82 -14.60
CA ALA A 21 -22.92 -11.47 -15.14
C ALA A 21 -22.89 -12.95 -14.77
N PRO A 22 -22.13 -13.79 -15.54
CA PRO A 22 -21.92 -15.18 -15.12
C PRO A 22 -21.33 -15.24 -13.71
N LEU A 23 -21.83 -16.17 -12.91
CA LEU A 23 -21.45 -16.27 -11.50
C LEU A 23 -19.93 -16.42 -11.30
N ASP A 24 -19.30 -17.31 -12.08
CA ASP A 24 -17.85 -17.54 -11.93
C ASP A 24 -17.03 -16.30 -12.25
N HIS A 25 -17.41 -15.56 -13.27
CA HIS A 25 -16.73 -14.31 -13.65
C HIS A 25 -16.92 -13.24 -12.56
N ALA A 26 -18.15 -13.08 -12.09
CA ALA A 26 -18.46 -12.11 -11.04
C ALA A 26 -17.69 -12.42 -9.75
N LYS A 27 -17.62 -13.69 -9.37
CA LYS A 27 -16.89 -14.12 -8.18
C LYS A 27 -15.42 -13.77 -8.28
N HIS A 28 -14.79 -14.06 -9.42
CA HIS A 28 -13.36 -13.79 -9.63
C HIS A 28 -13.04 -12.30 -9.51
N VAL A 29 -13.81 -11.44 -10.18
CA VAL A 29 -13.60 -9.99 -10.16
C VAL A 29 -13.77 -9.43 -8.75
N ILE A 30 -14.82 -9.86 -8.04
CA ILE A 30 -15.09 -9.37 -6.69
C ILE A 30 -14.00 -9.82 -5.71
N GLU A 31 -13.56 -11.07 -5.79
CA GLU A 31 -12.50 -11.58 -4.91
C GLU A 31 -11.20 -10.79 -5.09
N GLU A 32 -10.77 -10.55 -6.33
CA GLU A 32 -9.54 -9.80 -6.60
C GLU A 32 -9.62 -8.37 -6.06
N THR A 33 -10.73 -7.67 -6.32
CA THR A 33 -10.91 -6.29 -5.88
C THR A 33 -10.93 -6.22 -4.35
N PHE A 34 -11.70 -7.10 -3.72
CA PHE A 34 -11.84 -7.12 -2.26
C PHE A 34 -10.51 -7.45 -1.58
N GLU A 35 -9.80 -8.44 -2.08
CA GLU A 35 -8.50 -8.83 -1.52
C GLU A 35 -7.49 -7.69 -1.63
N LYS A 36 -7.47 -6.97 -2.75
CA LYS A 36 -6.58 -5.83 -2.92
C LYS A 36 -6.90 -4.71 -1.93
N GLU A 37 -8.17 -4.31 -1.83
CA GLU A 37 -8.59 -3.28 -0.87
C GLU A 37 -8.22 -3.66 0.56
N TYR A 38 -8.51 -4.90 0.93
CA TYR A 38 -8.21 -5.39 2.27
C TYR A 38 -6.71 -5.39 2.54
N ALA A 39 -5.92 -5.86 1.57
CA ALA A 39 -4.47 -5.94 1.71
C ALA A 39 -3.86 -4.54 1.82
N VAL A 40 -4.31 -3.57 1.02
CA VAL A 40 -3.82 -2.19 1.12
C VAL A 40 -4.19 -1.59 2.48
N SER A 41 -5.41 -1.83 2.94
CA SER A 41 -5.86 -1.37 4.26
C SER A 41 -5.01 -1.97 5.38
N GLN A 42 -4.68 -3.25 5.27
CA GLN A 42 -3.83 -3.94 6.23
C GLN A 42 -2.40 -3.37 6.21
N GLY A 43 -1.85 -3.14 5.03
CA GLY A 43 -0.54 -2.52 4.87
C GLY A 43 -0.49 -1.13 5.50
N ARG A 44 -1.54 -0.33 5.28
CA ARG A 44 -1.67 1.00 5.89
C ARG A 44 -1.70 0.90 7.42
N SER A 45 -2.45 -0.04 7.94
CA SER A 45 -2.54 -0.26 9.39
C SER A 45 -1.19 -0.63 9.99
N TYR A 46 -0.46 -1.54 9.35
CA TYR A 46 0.89 -1.88 9.80
C TYR A 46 1.83 -0.68 9.76
N PHE A 47 1.77 0.10 8.70
CA PHE A 47 2.59 1.31 8.57
C PHE A 47 2.32 2.26 9.73
N ASN A 48 1.04 2.52 10.01
CA ASN A 48 0.64 3.45 11.07
C ASN A 48 1.00 2.94 12.48
N ASP A 49 1.17 1.64 12.64
CA ASP A 49 1.63 1.02 13.89
C ASP A 49 3.15 0.96 13.99
N GLY A 50 3.88 1.46 13.00
CA GLY A 50 5.34 1.36 12.97
C GLY A 50 5.87 -0.01 12.59
N ARG A 51 5.00 -0.88 12.09
CA ARG A 51 5.37 -2.24 11.65
C ARG A 51 5.67 -2.22 10.15
N PHE A 52 6.77 -1.57 9.80
CA PHE A 52 7.11 -1.29 8.41
C PHE A 52 7.50 -2.53 7.60
N TRP A 53 8.10 -3.53 8.26
CA TRP A 53 8.44 -4.78 7.58
C TRP A 53 7.17 -5.52 7.14
N GLU A 54 6.20 -5.64 8.03
CA GLU A 54 4.92 -6.29 7.70
C GLU A 54 4.16 -5.51 6.64
N CYS A 55 4.20 -4.18 6.70
CA CYS A 55 3.64 -3.33 5.65
C CYS A 55 4.28 -3.64 4.29
N HIS A 56 5.59 -3.69 4.25
CA HIS A 56 6.36 -4.02 3.05
C HIS A 56 5.88 -5.35 2.46
N GLU A 57 5.78 -6.38 3.28
CA GLU A 57 5.41 -7.71 2.81
C GLU A 57 3.99 -7.77 2.25
N VAL A 58 3.04 -7.14 2.93
CA VAL A 58 1.65 -7.10 2.49
C VAL A 58 1.52 -6.35 1.17
N LEU A 59 2.16 -5.18 1.06
CA LEU A 59 2.10 -4.39 -0.16
C LEU A 59 2.84 -5.07 -1.32
N GLU A 60 3.89 -5.84 -1.05
CA GLU A 60 4.56 -6.62 -2.08
C GLU A 60 3.61 -7.66 -2.69
N GLY A 61 2.77 -8.27 -1.87
CA GLY A 61 1.72 -9.17 -2.37
C GLY A 61 0.75 -8.47 -3.32
N VAL A 62 0.36 -7.25 -3.00
CA VAL A 62 -0.48 -6.42 -3.89
C VAL A 62 0.27 -6.10 -5.19
N TRP A 63 1.53 -5.68 -5.07
CA TRP A 63 2.37 -5.29 -6.20
C TRP A 63 2.49 -6.39 -7.25
N LYS A 64 2.55 -7.64 -6.82
CA LYS A 64 2.67 -8.78 -7.73
C LYS A 64 1.44 -9.01 -8.61
N GLN A 65 0.30 -8.46 -8.22
CA GLN A 65 -0.99 -8.72 -8.87
C GLN A 65 -1.50 -7.55 -9.71
N ILE A 66 -0.76 -6.44 -9.73
CA ILE A 66 -1.16 -5.24 -10.45
C ILE A 66 -0.11 -4.87 -11.49
N ASP A 67 -0.44 -3.90 -12.36
CA ASP A 67 0.47 -3.43 -13.39
C ASP A 67 0.30 -1.92 -13.61
N GLY A 68 1.06 -1.38 -14.59
CA GLY A 68 0.95 0.01 -14.99
C GLY A 68 1.32 1.00 -13.90
N ASP A 69 0.61 2.12 -13.89
CA ASP A 69 0.87 3.22 -12.95
C ASP A 69 0.58 2.81 -11.51
N GLU A 70 -0.43 1.98 -11.30
CA GLU A 70 -0.75 1.48 -9.96
C GLU A 70 0.41 0.66 -9.39
N LYS A 71 1.03 -0.18 -10.20
CA LYS A 71 2.17 -0.99 -9.77
C LYS A 71 3.34 -0.10 -9.37
N LYS A 72 3.58 0.96 -10.12
CA LYS A 72 4.63 1.93 -9.83
C LYS A 72 4.36 2.67 -8.52
N LEU A 73 3.11 3.09 -8.31
CA LEU A 73 2.68 3.74 -7.08
C LEU A 73 2.90 2.84 -5.86
N VAL A 74 2.43 1.60 -5.93
CA VAL A 74 2.58 0.65 -4.82
C VAL A 74 4.05 0.37 -4.55
N ASN A 75 4.88 0.27 -5.60
CA ASN A 75 6.32 0.13 -5.44
C ASN A 75 6.91 1.30 -4.64
N GLY A 76 6.46 2.53 -4.94
CA GLY A 76 6.88 3.71 -4.18
C GLY A 76 6.52 3.61 -2.71
N LEU A 77 5.30 3.19 -2.40
CA LEU A 77 4.86 3.01 -1.01
C LEU A 77 5.66 1.91 -0.31
N ILE A 78 5.96 0.81 -1.00
CA ILE A 78 6.81 -0.26 -0.49
C ILE A 78 8.18 0.28 -0.12
N LEU A 79 8.76 1.13 -0.97
CA LEU A 79 10.07 1.72 -0.72
C LEU A 79 10.05 2.69 0.45
N VAL A 80 8.97 3.44 0.66
CA VAL A 80 8.84 4.28 1.86
C VAL A 80 8.88 3.41 3.11
N ALA A 81 8.13 2.32 3.14
CA ALA A 81 8.14 1.39 4.27
C ALA A 81 9.52 0.78 4.47
N ALA A 82 10.17 0.35 3.38
CA ALA A 82 11.52 -0.22 3.44
C ALA A 82 12.53 0.78 3.99
N GLY A 83 12.43 2.05 3.59
CA GLY A 83 13.29 3.11 4.13
C GLY A 83 13.14 3.21 5.64
N LEU A 84 11.90 3.18 6.14
CA LEU A 84 11.65 3.28 7.58
C LEU A 84 12.08 2.03 8.34
N VAL A 85 12.11 0.85 7.71
CA VAL A 85 12.74 -0.33 8.31
C VAL A 85 14.21 -0.04 8.61
N HIS A 86 14.93 0.55 7.66
CA HIS A 86 16.34 0.91 7.85
C HIS A 86 16.51 2.01 8.91
N TYR A 87 15.60 2.97 8.92
CA TYR A 87 15.60 3.99 9.97
C TYR A 87 15.50 3.37 11.36
N GLN A 88 14.64 2.35 11.54
CA GLN A 88 14.49 1.66 12.83
C GLN A 88 15.75 0.89 13.24
N LYS A 89 16.66 0.62 12.29
CA LYS A 89 17.93 -0.04 12.55
C LYS A 89 19.08 0.96 12.65
N ASP A 90 18.79 2.24 12.79
CA ASP A 90 19.78 3.31 12.83
C ASP A 90 20.63 3.41 11.55
N GLU A 91 20.04 3.06 10.41
CA GLU A 91 20.70 3.11 9.11
C GLU A 91 20.14 4.28 8.30
N ASP A 92 20.35 5.50 8.78
CA ASP A 92 19.73 6.69 8.22
C ASP A 92 20.16 6.97 6.77
N ASP A 93 21.43 6.77 6.43
CA ASP A 93 21.90 6.99 5.06
C ASP A 93 21.21 6.04 4.07
N THR A 94 21.03 4.79 4.46
CA THR A 94 20.31 3.81 3.64
C THR A 94 18.84 4.21 3.51
N CYS A 95 18.23 4.68 4.60
CA CYS A 95 16.85 5.17 4.58
C CYS A 95 16.70 6.31 3.55
N ILE A 96 17.56 7.30 3.60
CA ILE A 96 17.51 8.45 2.68
C ILE A 96 17.69 7.97 1.22
N SER A 97 18.63 7.08 0.98
CA SER A 97 18.83 6.52 -0.36
C SER A 97 17.57 5.84 -0.90
N ILE A 98 16.92 5.04 -0.06
CA ILE A 98 15.67 4.34 -0.43
C ILE A 98 14.53 5.35 -0.63
N PHE A 99 14.45 6.38 0.20
CA PHE A 99 13.47 7.45 0.05
C PHE A 99 13.59 8.16 -1.31
N ASN A 100 14.81 8.39 -1.78
CA ASN A 100 15.01 8.99 -3.11
C ASN A 100 14.44 8.09 -4.20
N ARG A 101 14.63 6.78 -4.08
CA ARG A 101 14.06 5.81 -5.02
C ARG A 101 12.53 5.78 -4.93
N ALA A 102 11.99 5.92 -3.72
CA ALA A 102 10.55 5.98 -3.52
C ALA A 102 9.94 7.17 -4.24
N LEU A 103 10.56 8.35 -4.14
CA LEU A 103 10.07 9.55 -4.84
C LEU A 103 10.07 9.38 -6.36
N ASP A 104 11.07 8.70 -6.91
CA ASP A 104 11.10 8.41 -8.34
C ASP A 104 9.86 7.59 -8.75
N LYS A 105 9.50 6.61 -7.93
CA LYS A 105 8.33 5.77 -8.20
C LYS A 105 7.00 6.52 -8.00
N LEU A 106 6.97 7.48 -7.08
CA LEU A 106 5.76 8.24 -6.77
C LEU A 106 5.61 9.50 -7.63
N GLU A 107 6.59 9.81 -8.46
CA GLU A 107 6.65 11.07 -9.22
C GLU A 107 5.38 11.34 -10.02
N THR A 108 4.86 10.34 -10.72
CA THR A 108 3.69 10.48 -11.59
C THR A 108 2.37 10.20 -10.88
N SER A 109 2.42 9.85 -9.60
CA SER A 109 1.21 9.54 -8.82
C SER A 109 0.84 10.72 -7.94
N ASN A 110 -0.46 10.91 -7.73
CA ASN A 110 -0.97 11.97 -6.86
C ASN A 110 -2.35 11.59 -6.34
N GLY A 111 -2.86 12.41 -5.40
CA GLY A 111 -4.20 12.22 -4.85
C GLY A 111 -4.26 11.09 -3.84
N MET A 112 -5.44 10.49 -3.73
CA MET A 112 -5.71 9.44 -2.75
C MET A 112 -5.61 8.06 -3.39
N TYR A 113 -5.00 7.12 -2.66
CA TYR A 113 -4.96 5.73 -3.03
C TYR A 113 -5.42 4.89 -1.84
N HIS A 114 -6.63 4.34 -1.90
CA HIS A 114 -7.21 3.54 -0.81
C HIS A 114 -7.01 4.22 0.56
N LYS A 115 -7.44 5.46 0.68
CA LYS A 115 -7.35 6.29 1.89
C LYS A 115 -5.93 6.74 2.26
N ILE A 116 -4.94 6.43 1.44
CA ILE A 116 -3.58 6.93 1.61
C ILE A 116 -3.45 8.23 0.81
N ASP A 117 -3.06 9.30 1.48
CA ASP A 117 -2.80 10.58 0.82
C ASP A 117 -1.40 10.57 0.23
N VAL A 118 -1.31 10.26 -1.06
CA VAL A 118 -0.03 10.10 -1.76
C VAL A 118 0.74 11.42 -1.81
N ASP A 119 0.04 12.53 -2.02
CA ASP A 119 0.69 13.84 -2.06
C ASP A 119 1.35 14.18 -0.72
N ARG A 120 0.67 13.88 0.37
CA ARG A 120 1.21 14.12 1.71
C ARG A 120 2.44 13.23 1.96
N VAL A 121 2.39 11.97 1.57
CA VAL A 121 3.52 11.05 1.69
C VAL A 121 4.73 11.60 0.95
N LYS A 122 4.53 12.08 -0.30
CA LYS A 122 5.61 12.66 -1.10
C LYS A 122 6.23 13.86 -0.41
N LEU A 123 5.41 14.77 0.12
CA LEU A 123 5.89 15.96 0.80
C LEU A 123 6.69 15.62 2.06
N LEU A 124 6.20 14.67 2.85
CA LEU A 124 6.89 14.24 4.07
C LEU A 124 8.24 13.61 3.75
N VAL A 125 8.28 12.75 2.74
CA VAL A 125 9.52 12.09 2.34
C VAL A 125 10.52 13.10 1.78
N GLN A 126 10.06 14.04 0.94
CA GLN A 126 10.90 15.12 0.41
C GLN A 126 11.52 15.95 1.53
N ASP A 127 10.71 16.29 2.53
CA ASP A 127 11.18 17.09 3.67
C ASP A 127 12.24 16.34 4.47
N MET A 128 12.03 15.05 4.74
CA MET A 128 13.00 14.24 5.47
C MET A 128 14.32 14.09 4.71
N ILE A 129 14.26 13.97 3.40
CA ILE A 129 15.47 13.92 2.58
C ILE A 129 16.22 15.25 2.68
N LYS A 130 15.48 16.35 2.60
CA LYS A 130 16.07 17.71 2.60
C LYS A 130 16.71 18.04 3.94
N THR A 131 16.02 17.76 5.03
CA THR A 131 16.50 18.10 6.38
C THR A 131 17.40 17.03 6.96
N ARG A 132 17.33 15.80 6.43
CA ARG A 132 17.96 14.60 6.96
C ARG A 132 17.48 14.27 8.38
N GLU A 133 16.36 14.82 8.79
CA GLU A 133 15.68 14.50 10.05
C GLU A 133 14.55 13.52 9.78
N ILE A 134 14.79 12.25 10.07
CA ILE A 134 13.85 11.18 9.79
C ILE A 134 12.96 10.95 11.01
N SER A 135 11.68 10.77 10.76
CA SER A 135 10.72 10.41 11.80
C SER A 135 9.66 9.50 11.20
N THR A 136 9.01 8.71 12.05
CA THR A 136 7.87 7.93 11.62
C THR A 136 6.65 8.84 11.47
N PHE A 137 5.72 8.42 10.64
CA PHE A 137 4.49 9.16 10.40
C PHE A 137 3.38 8.19 10.03
N GLU A 138 2.17 8.68 9.93
CA GLU A 138 1.01 7.86 9.56
C GLU A 138 0.57 8.16 8.13
N ILE A 139 0.05 7.18 7.48
CA ILE A 139 -0.48 7.30 6.14
C ILE A 139 -1.95 6.89 6.11
#